data_9fdf2d3c740b4a59f50182ecf2467269
#
_entry.id   9fdf2d3c740b4a59f50182ecf2467269
#
_cell.length_a   1.000
_cell.length_b   1.000
_cell.length_c   1.000
_cell.angle_alpha   90.00
_cell.angle_beta   90.00
_cell.angle_gamma   90.00
#
_symmetry.space_group_name_H-M   'P 1'
#
loop_
_entity.id
_entity.type
_entity.pdbx_description
1 polymer ?
#
loop_
_entity_poly.entity_id
_entity_poly.type
_entity_poly.pdbx_seq_one_letter_code
_entity_poly.pdbx_strand_id
1 'polypeptide(L)'
;MGTTPTTATAIEVAGLDCGYEGRAVLKNISFTVARGEIFFIIGGSGCGKSTLLRTLIGIQKPMAGQVSFSGQSFSEKDPAMRVKLLKTFGVLYQGGALWSSLTLRQNVSLPLEEYTRLTHIEIEEIAALKLAQVGLTGFGDYYPAEISGGMRKRAGLARALALDPAIVFLDEPSAGLDPITSRRLDELVLQIREMFGTTIVVVSHELASIFGIADRVIMLDQGEQGIIAQGAPRELAKTSRDARVTEFLQRGDLLPQ
;
A
#
# COMPACT_ATOMS: atom_id res chain seq x y z
N MET A 1 25.43 3.48 26.65
CA MET A 1 25.14 2.63 25.49
C MET A 1 23.62 2.56 25.36
N GLY A 2 23.04 3.43 24.54
CA GLY A 2 21.61 3.45 24.30
C GLY A 2 21.26 2.35 23.33
N THR A 3 20.55 1.34 23.76
CA THR A 3 19.91 0.36 22.87
C THR A 3 18.80 1.09 22.12
N THR A 4 19.05 1.41 20.83
CA THR A 4 18.00 1.82 19.90
C THR A 4 16.93 0.73 19.94
N PRO A 5 15.65 1.03 20.20
CA PRO A 5 14.61 0.01 20.16
C PRO A 5 14.60 -0.61 18.75
N THR A 6 14.87 -1.90 18.67
CA THR A 6 14.79 -2.65 17.41
C THR A 6 13.31 -2.63 16.98
N THR A 7 12.95 -1.73 16.10
CA THR A 7 11.58 -1.63 15.57
C THR A 7 11.25 -2.96 14.90
N ALA A 8 10.22 -3.65 15.36
CA ALA A 8 9.87 -4.97 14.85
C ALA A 8 9.55 -4.89 13.35
N THR A 9 10.10 -5.79 12.56
CA THR A 9 9.89 -5.85 11.10
C THR A 9 8.49 -6.36 10.79
N ALA A 10 7.75 -5.62 9.95
CA ALA A 10 6.46 -6.03 9.42
C ALA A 10 6.60 -6.82 8.12
N ILE A 11 7.46 -6.34 7.20
CA ILE A 11 7.72 -6.97 5.90
C ILE A 11 9.22 -7.10 5.71
N GLU A 12 9.67 -8.26 5.28
CA GLU A 12 11.04 -8.50 4.83
C GLU A 12 11.03 -9.08 3.43
N VAL A 13 11.80 -8.48 2.54
CA VAL A 13 12.01 -8.90 1.15
C VAL A 13 13.48 -9.21 0.99
N ALA A 14 13.81 -10.43 0.55
CA ALA A 14 15.18 -10.90 0.43
C ALA A 14 15.45 -11.51 -0.94
N GLY A 15 16.32 -10.86 -1.72
CA GLY A 15 16.81 -11.33 -3.02
C GLY A 15 15.69 -11.60 -4.02
N LEU A 16 14.63 -10.78 -4.03
CA LEU A 16 13.42 -11.01 -4.81
C LEU A 16 13.59 -10.68 -6.28
N ASP A 17 13.34 -11.65 -7.16
CA ASP A 17 13.20 -11.42 -8.60
C ASP A 17 11.73 -11.44 -8.98
N CYS A 18 11.28 -10.41 -9.70
CA CYS A 18 9.89 -10.26 -10.16
C CYS A 18 9.85 -10.09 -11.68
N GLY A 19 8.87 -10.73 -12.33
CA GLY A 19 8.73 -10.61 -13.79
C GLY A 19 7.58 -11.44 -14.33
N TYR A 20 7.48 -11.54 -15.65
CA TYR A 20 6.43 -12.25 -16.38
C TYR A 20 7.06 -13.20 -17.40
N GLU A 21 6.46 -14.38 -17.57
CA GLU A 21 6.83 -15.33 -18.64
C GLU A 21 8.34 -15.64 -18.72
N GLY A 22 8.99 -15.78 -17.55
CA GLY A 22 10.43 -16.04 -17.49
C GLY A 22 11.33 -14.82 -17.71
N ARG A 23 10.77 -13.63 -17.95
CA ARG A 23 11.51 -12.37 -18.11
C ARG A 23 11.45 -11.55 -16.82
N ALA A 24 12.59 -11.37 -16.17
CA ALA A 24 12.68 -10.53 -14.98
C ALA A 24 12.52 -9.04 -15.33
N VAL A 25 11.64 -8.36 -14.60
CA VAL A 25 11.45 -6.89 -14.61
C VAL A 25 12.30 -6.27 -13.51
N LEU A 26 12.36 -6.92 -12.35
CA LEU A 26 13.17 -6.53 -11.19
C LEU A 26 14.00 -7.72 -10.73
N LYS A 27 15.24 -7.46 -10.29
CA LYS A 27 16.20 -8.46 -9.85
C LYS A 27 16.81 -8.11 -8.50
N ASN A 28 17.01 -9.11 -7.67
CA ASN A 28 17.73 -9.03 -6.40
C ASN A 28 17.21 -7.90 -5.48
N ILE A 29 15.89 -7.71 -5.44
CA ILE A 29 15.24 -6.70 -4.59
C ILE A 29 15.30 -7.15 -3.14
N SER A 30 15.89 -6.31 -2.27
CA SER A 30 15.97 -6.56 -0.83
C SER A 30 15.68 -5.29 -0.06
N PHE A 31 14.73 -5.36 0.86
CA PHE A 31 14.38 -4.27 1.80
C PHE A 31 13.54 -4.79 2.95
N THR A 32 13.41 -3.96 3.98
CA THR A 32 12.53 -4.22 5.12
C THR A 32 11.57 -3.06 5.33
N VAL A 33 10.40 -3.34 5.89
CA VAL A 33 9.44 -2.34 6.36
C VAL A 33 9.20 -2.57 7.83
N ALA A 34 9.33 -1.52 8.64
CA ALA A 34 9.10 -1.57 10.08
C ALA A 34 7.59 -1.56 10.39
N ARG A 35 7.20 -2.05 11.57
CA ARG A 35 5.80 -1.95 12.02
C ARG A 35 5.41 -0.50 12.25
N GLY A 36 4.22 -0.11 11.77
CA GLY A 36 3.69 1.25 11.86
C GLY A 36 4.40 2.26 10.95
N GLU A 37 5.25 1.80 10.04
CA GLU A 37 5.93 2.65 9.05
C GLU A 37 5.01 2.93 7.86
N ILE A 38 5.06 4.16 7.34
CA ILE A 38 4.55 4.51 6.02
C ILE A 38 5.71 4.47 5.03
N PHE A 39 5.76 3.39 4.27
CA PHE A 39 6.84 3.06 3.35
C PHE A 39 6.42 3.24 1.90
N PHE A 40 7.20 3.98 1.11
CA PHE A 40 6.88 4.21 -0.29
C PHE A 40 7.79 3.44 -1.25
N ILE A 41 7.18 2.90 -2.30
CA ILE A 41 7.85 2.34 -3.48
C ILE A 41 7.67 3.36 -4.61
N ILE A 42 8.75 4.05 -4.98
CA ILE A 42 8.73 5.15 -5.95
C ILE A 42 9.56 4.82 -7.19
N GLY A 43 9.46 5.65 -8.22
CA GLY A 43 10.23 5.53 -9.46
C GLY A 43 9.43 5.89 -10.69
N GLY A 44 10.10 5.98 -11.83
CA GLY A 44 9.51 6.34 -13.11
C GLY A 44 8.44 5.36 -13.62
N SER A 45 7.73 5.72 -14.67
CA SER A 45 6.79 4.82 -15.33
C SER A 45 7.54 3.60 -15.89
N GLY A 46 6.96 2.41 -15.73
CA GLY A 46 7.53 1.16 -16.25
C GLY A 46 8.69 0.58 -15.43
N CYS A 47 9.16 1.20 -14.34
CA CYS A 47 10.28 0.69 -13.54
C CYS A 47 9.96 -0.57 -12.70
N GLY A 48 8.72 -1.09 -12.72
CA GLY A 48 8.37 -2.34 -12.05
C GLY A 48 7.61 -2.21 -10.73
N LYS A 49 7.16 -1.00 -10.31
CA LYS A 49 6.43 -0.78 -9.05
C LYS A 49 5.22 -1.72 -8.88
N SER A 50 4.33 -1.74 -9.88
CA SER A 50 3.14 -2.60 -9.84
C SER A 50 3.48 -4.09 -9.92
N THR A 51 4.59 -4.46 -10.57
CA THR A 51 5.08 -5.84 -10.60
C THR A 51 5.55 -6.26 -9.21
N LEU A 52 6.34 -5.40 -8.54
CA LEU A 52 6.75 -5.63 -7.16
C LEU A 52 5.56 -5.75 -6.23
N LEU A 53 4.62 -4.78 -6.28
CA LEU A 53 3.42 -4.82 -5.45
C LEU A 53 2.62 -6.12 -5.65
N ARG A 54 2.36 -6.53 -6.90
CA ARG A 54 1.63 -7.78 -7.21
C ARG A 54 2.34 -9.01 -6.64
N THR A 55 3.67 -9.00 -6.62
CA THR A 55 4.46 -10.08 -6.03
C THR A 55 4.37 -10.05 -4.50
N LEU A 56 4.45 -8.86 -3.87
CA LEU A 56 4.31 -8.70 -2.42
C LEU A 56 2.95 -9.20 -1.91
N ILE A 57 1.86 -8.85 -2.59
CA ILE A 57 0.50 -9.25 -2.22
C ILE A 57 0.11 -10.66 -2.72
N GLY A 58 1.04 -11.35 -3.39
CA GLY A 58 0.88 -12.75 -3.81
C GLY A 58 -0.03 -12.99 -5.01
N ILE A 59 -0.36 -11.96 -5.78
CA ILE A 59 -1.05 -12.12 -7.08
C ILE A 59 -0.10 -12.74 -8.10
N GLN A 60 1.19 -12.37 -8.00
CA GLN A 60 2.23 -12.87 -8.88
C GLN A 60 3.25 -13.66 -8.09
N LYS A 61 3.69 -14.81 -8.65
CA LYS A 61 4.75 -15.63 -8.05
C LYS A 61 6.09 -14.93 -8.20
N PRO A 62 6.93 -14.92 -7.14
CA PRO A 62 8.32 -14.53 -7.30
C PRO A 62 9.05 -15.53 -8.20
N MET A 63 9.97 -15.01 -9.03
CA MET A 63 10.86 -15.85 -9.85
C MET A 63 12.02 -16.40 -9.02
N ALA A 64 12.51 -15.62 -8.04
CA ALA A 64 13.50 -16.00 -7.04
C ALA A 64 13.31 -15.17 -5.77
N GLY A 65 13.99 -15.55 -4.69
CA GLY A 65 13.94 -14.85 -3.42
C GLY A 65 12.67 -15.16 -2.62
N GLN A 66 12.42 -14.35 -1.59
CA GLN A 66 11.29 -14.56 -0.69
C GLN A 66 10.74 -13.27 -0.11
N VAL A 67 9.47 -13.33 0.30
CA VAL A 67 8.78 -12.30 1.08
C VAL A 67 8.33 -12.91 2.39
N SER A 68 8.54 -12.20 3.49
CA SER A 68 8.08 -12.61 4.82
C SER A 68 7.27 -11.50 5.47
N PHE A 69 6.19 -11.86 6.15
CA PHE A 69 5.35 -10.97 6.95
C PHE A 69 5.47 -11.34 8.42
N SER A 70 5.95 -10.40 9.24
CA SER A 70 6.20 -10.63 10.67
C SER A 70 6.99 -11.92 10.95
N GLY A 71 8.03 -12.20 10.13
CA GLY A 71 8.89 -13.38 10.22
C GLY A 71 8.29 -14.68 9.64
N GLN A 72 7.06 -14.65 9.10
CA GLN A 72 6.44 -15.80 8.45
C GLN A 72 6.60 -15.69 6.92
N SER A 73 7.21 -16.69 6.31
CA SER A 73 7.44 -16.71 4.86
C SER A 73 6.13 -16.81 4.09
N PHE A 74 5.94 -15.92 3.12
CA PHE A 74 4.81 -15.93 2.20
C PHE A 74 5.11 -16.88 1.04
N SER A 75 4.93 -18.17 1.29
CA SER A 75 5.25 -19.22 0.33
C SER A 75 3.98 -19.94 -0.18
N GLU A 76 3.98 -20.31 -1.47
CA GLU A 76 2.91 -21.16 -2.03
C GLU A 76 2.98 -22.62 -1.59
N LYS A 77 4.09 -23.04 -0.97
CA LYS A 77 4.28 -24.40 -0.50
C LYS A 77 3.37 -24.78 0.69
N ASP A 78 2.84 -23.76 1.37
CA ASP A 78 1.87 -23.92 2.47
C ASP A 78 0.60 -23.09 2.18
N PRO A 79 -0.42 -23.66 1.54
CA PRO A 79 -1.67 -22.96 1.22
C PRO A 79 -2.41 -22.45 2.45
N ALA A 80 -2.35 -23.15 3.59
CA ALA A 80 -3.05 -22.75 4.80
C ALA A 80 -2.37 -21.51 5.43
N MET A 81 -1.04 -21.51 5.48
CA MET A 81 -0.27 -20.34 5.92
C MET A 81 -0.49 -19.15 4.98
N ARG A 82 -0.53 -19.40 3.66
CA ARG A 82 -0.81 -18.34 2.68
C ARG A 82 -2.16 -17.65 2.96
N VAL A 83 -3.24 -18.43 3.13
CA VAL A 83 -4.57 -17.88 3.44
C VAL A 83 -4.54 -17.11 4.77
N LYS A 84 -3.82 -17.61 5.79
CA LYS A 84 -3.66 -16.90 7.05
C LYS A 84 -2.97 -15.55 6.87
N LEU A 85 -1.91 -15.49 6.06
CA LEU A 85 -1.18 -14.25 5.80
C LEU A 85 -1.99 -13.27 4.95
N LEU A 86 -2.78 -13.74 3.97
CA LEU A 86 -3.67 -12.90 3.18
C LEU A 86 -4.69 -12.12 4.02
N LYS A 87 -5.08 -12.65 5.18
CA LYS A 87 -5.97 -11.96 6.13
C LYS A 87 -5.27 -10.86 6.93
N THR A 88 -3.93 -10.83 6.95
CA THR A 88 -3.15 -9.86 7.74
C THR A 88 -2.91 -8.55 6.99
N PHE A 89 -3.24 -8.48 5.72
CA PHE A 89 -3.09 -7.26 4.94
C PHE A 89 -4.30 -6.92 4.07
N GLY A 90 -4.56 -5.63 3.90
CA GLY A 90 -5.56 -5.10 2.97
C GLY A 90 -4.91 -4.47 1.76
N VAL A 91 -5.66 -4.34 0.66
CA VAL A 91 -5.15 -3.75 -0.58
C VAL A 91 -6.16 -2.75 -1.14
N LEU A 92 -5.70 -1.52 -1.38
CA LEU A 92 -6.39 -0.53 -2.20
C LEU A 92 -5.72 -0.48 -3.58
N TYR A 93 -6.42 -0.87 -4.61
CA TYR A 93 -5.97 -0.77 -6.00
C TYR A 93 -6.25 0.62 -6.59
N GLN A 94 -5.51 1.02 -7.60
CA GLN A 94 -5.52 2.33 -8.24
C GLN A 94 -6.92 2.91 -8.52
N GLY A 95 -7.87 2.11 -9.00
CA GLY A 95 -9.25 2.52 -9.25
C GLY A 95 -10.23 2.30 -8.09
N GLY A 96 -9.75 1.90 -6.89
CA GLY A 96 -10.58 1.41 -5.78
C GLY A 96 -11.02 -0.04 -5.97
N ALA A 97 -11.08 -0.54 -7.20
CA ALA A 97 -11.49 -1.90 -7.58
C ALA A 97 -12.80 -2.38 -6.91
N LEU A 98 -13.76 -1.47 -6.74
CA LEU A 98 -15.08 -1.79 -6.20
C LEU A 98 -15.90 -2.57 -7.24
N TRP A 99 -16.67 -3.53 -6.78
CA TRP A 99 -17.67 -4.21 -7.60
C TRP A 99 -18.80 -3.24 -7.92
N SER A 100 -19.00 -2.93 -9.21
CA SER A 100 -19.97 -1.94 -9.67
C SER A 100 -21.43 -2.33 -9.42
N SER A 101 -21.72 -3.63 -9.31
CA SER A 101 -23.03 -4.19 -9.03
C SER A 101 -23.37 -4.25 -7.54
N LEU A 102 -22.44 -3.90 -6.66
CA LEU A 102 -22.62 -3.90 -5.22
C LEU A 102 -22.61 -2.47 -4.68
N THR A 103 -23.39 -2.23 -3.64
CA THR A 103 -23.34 -0.96 -2.88
C THR A 103 -21.98 -0.80 -2.18
N LEU A 104 -21.68 0.38 -1.62
CA LEU A 104 -20.44 0.58 -0.88
C LEU A 104 -20.39 -0.30 0.37
N ARG A 105 -21.49 -0.45 1.09
CA ARG A 105 -21.62 -1.32 2.25
C ARG A 105 -21.31 -2.77 1.85
N GLN A 106 -21.96 -3.28 0.82
CA GLN A 106 -21.74 -4.61 0.31
C GLN A 106 -20.28 -4.85 -0.13
N ASN A 107 -19.66 -3.86 -0.79
CA ASN A 107 -18.25 -3.93 -1.14
C ASN A 107 -17.34 -4.10 0.08
N VAL A 108 -17.62 -3.38 1.17
CA VAL A 108 -16.85 -3.45 2.42
C VAL A 108 -17.14 -4.75 3.17
N SER A 109 -18.35 -5.30 3.06
CA SER A 109 -18.77 -6.57 3.67
C SER A 109 -18.06 -7.79 3.08
N LEU A 110 -17.68 -7.77 1.79
CA LEU A 110 -17.10 -8.94 1.10
C LEU A 110 -15.96 -9.65 1.87
N PRO A 111 -14.92 -8.95 2.37
CA PRO A 111 -13.86 -9.61 3.14
C PRO A 111 -14.37 -10.20 4.45
N LEU A 112 -15.35 -9.58 5.09
CA LEU A 112 -15.94 -10.07 6.34
C LEU A 112 -16.74 -11.35 6.11
N GLU A 113 -17.56 -11.42 5.06
CA GLU A 113 -18.33 -12.59 4.66
C GLU A 113 -17.42 -13.78 4.32
N GLU A 114 -16.34 -13.53 3.56
CA GLU A 114 -15.44 -14.57 3.10
C GLU A 114 -14.54 -15.13 4.22
N TYR A 115 -14.07 -14.26 5.13
CA TYR A 115 -12.98 -14.63 6.03
C TYR A 115 -13.35 -14.69 7.51
N THR A 116 -14.62 -14.42 7.88
CA THR A 116 -15.09 -14.46 9.28
C THR A 116 -16.29 -15.40 9.45
N ARG A 117 -16.74 -15.56 10.68
CA ARG A 117 -17.97 -16.27 11.05
C ARG A 117 -19.00 -15.33 11.66
N LEU A 118 -18.89 -14.04 11.37
CA LEU A 118 -19.80 -13.02 11.87
C LEU A 118 -21.20 -13.21 11.26
N THR A 119 -22.20 -12.84 12.02
CA THR A 119 -23.58 -12.78 11.54
C THR A 119 -23.75 -11.63 10.54
N HIS A 120 -24.78 -11.68 9.71
CA HIS A 120 -25.08 -10.61 8.76
C HIS A 120 -25.22 -9.25 9.44
N ILE A 121 -25.85 -9.20 10.62
CA ILE A 121 -26.02 -7.94 11.37
C ILE A 121 -24.66 -7.36 11.81
N GLU A 122 -23.77 -8.20 12.36
CA GLU A 122 -22.43 -7.78 12.76
C GLU A 122 -21.59 -7.29 11.56
N ILE A 123 -21.71 -7.96 10.40
CA ILE A 123 -21.03 -7.55 9.16
C ILE A 123 -21.52 -6.17 8.71
N GLU A 124 -22.83 -5.94 8.71
CA GLU A 124 -23.44 -4.66 8.34
C GLU A 124 -22.96 -3.52 9.26
N GLU A 125 -22.92 -3.76 10.58
CA GLU A 125 -22.43 -2.79 11.56
C GLU A 125 -20.96 -2.46 11.36
N ILE A 126 -20.10 -3.48 11.15
CA ILE A 126 -18.68 -3.28 10.90
C ILE A 126 -18.48 -2.54 9.57
N ALA A 127 -19.19 -2.93 8.51
CA ALA A 127 -19.08 -2.24 7.23
C ALA A 127 -19.48 -0.76 7.32
N ALA A 128 -20.54 -0.44 8.06
CA ALA A 128 -20.95 0.93 8.33
C ALA A 128 -19.88 1.72 9.11
N LEU A 129 -19.27 1.08 10.14
CA LEU A 129 -18.17 1.67 10.90
C LEU A 129 -16.96 1.95 10.01
N LYS A 130 -16.56 1.01 9.14
CA LYS A 130 -15.43 1.18 8.22
C LYS A 130 -15.68 2.31 7.21
N LEU A 131 -16.90 2.43 6.70
CA LEU A 131 -17.28 3.57 5.86
C LEU A 131 -17.23 4.90 6.62
N ALA A 132 -17.68 4.92 7.88
CA ALA A 132 -17.58 6.11 8.72
C ALA A 132 -16.11 6.51 8.98
N GLN A 133 -15.22 5.56 9.23
CA GLN A 133 -13.77 5.81 9.42
C GLN A 133 -13.12 6.52 8.24
N VAL A 134 -13.60 6.30 7.01
CA VAL A 134 -13.10 6.97 5.81
C VAL A 134 -13.95 8.18 5.40
N GLY A 135 -14.86 8.66 6.29
CA GLY A 135 -15.69 9.84 6.05
C GLY A 135 -16.81 9.60 5.02
N LEU A 136 -17.37 8.38 4.97
CA LEU A 136 -18.47 8.00 4.08
C LEU A 136 -19.74 7.59 4.87
N THR A 137 -19.96 8.21 6.04
CA THR A 137 -21.21 8.02 6.80
C THR A 137 -22.42 8.38 5.95
N GLY A 138 -23.42 7.50 5.90
CA GLY A 138 -24.64 7.70 5.12
C GLY A 138 -24.54 7.34 3.63
N PHE A 139 -23.35 6.93 3.13
CA PHE A 139 -23.17 6.54 1.73
C PHE A 139 -23.18 5.02 1.50
N GLY A 140 -23.50 4.22 2.54
CA GLY A 140 -23.43 2.77 2.48
C GLY A 140 -24.26 2.14 1.35
N ASP A 141 -25.42 2.72 1.04
CA ASP A 141 -26.37 2.18 0.07
C ASP A 141 -26.17 2.71 -1.36
N TYR A 142 -25.17 3.59 -1.57
CA TYR A 142 -24.81 4.10 -2.89
C TYR A 142 -23.97 3.08 -3.66
N TYR A 143 -24.12 3.07 -4.97
CA TYR A 143 -23.27 2.29 -5.88
C TYR A 143 -22.02 3.08 -6.27
N PRO A 144 -20.91 2.40 -6.66
CA PRO A 144 -19.69 3.08 -7.09
C PRO A 144 -19.86 4.10 -8.22
N ALA A 145 -20.87 3.90 -9.10
CA ALA A 145 -21.16 4.82 -10.19
C ALA A 145 -21.78 6.15 -9.74
N GLU A 146 -22.38 6.19 -8.54
CA GLU A 146 -23.13 7.35 -8.02
C GLU A 146 -22.25 8.32 -7.21
N ILE A 147 -20.97 7.99 -7.01
CA ILE A 147 -20.05 8.73 -6.14
C ILE A 147 -18.82 9.23 -6.90
N SER A 148 -18.14 10.23 -6.32
CA SER A 148 -16.91 10.80 -6.89
C SER A 148 -15.73 9.82 -6.91
N GLY A 149 -14.69 10.10 -7.71
CA GLY A 149 -13.46 9.31 -7.74
C GLY A 149 -12.78 9.20 -6.38
N GLY A 150 -12.71 10.30 -5.63
CA GLY A 150 -12.16 10.33 -4.28
C GLY A 150 -12.99 9.50 -3.29
N MET A 151 -14.32 9.53 -3.40
CA MET A 151 -15.20 8.67 -2.59
C MET A 151 -15.01 7.20 -2.91
N ARG A 152 -14.86 6.83 -4.20
CA ARG A 152 -14.55 5.45 -4.60
C ARG A 152 -13.24 4.94 -3.98
N LYS A 153 -12.19 5.76 -3.96
CA LYS A 153 -10.91 5.40 -3.34
C LYS A 153 -11.05 5.23 -1.83
N ARG A 154 -11.77 6.12 -1.14
CA ARG A 154 -12.04 6.00 0.29
C ARG A 154 -12.88 4.75 0.61
N ALA A 155 -13.87 4.41 -0.19
CA ALA A 155 -14.64 3.16 -0.03
C ALA A 155 -13.76 1.92 -0.28
N GLY A 156 -12.87 1.95 -1.27
CA GLY A 156 -11.87 0.90 -1.48
C GLY A 156 -10.91 0.75 -0.30
N LEU A 157 -10.52 1.87 0.34
CA LEU A 157 -9.73 1.87 1.56
C LEU A 157 -10.51 1.28 2.74
N ALA A 158 -11.81 1.62 2.90
CA ALA A 158 -12.67 1.01 3.91
C ALA A 158 -12.74 -0.52 3.75
N ARG A 159 -12.87 -1.01 2.51
CA ARG A 159 -12.83 -2.44 2.22
C ARG A 159 -11.46 -3.06 2.56
N ALA A 160 -10.37 -2.39 2.24
CA ALA A 160 -9.02 -2.85 2.59
C ALA A 160 -8.83 -2.95 4.11
N LEU A 161 -9.51 -2.11 4.89
CA LEU A 161 -9.49 -2.07 6.35
C LEU A 161 -10.52 -2.99 7.02
N ALA A 162 -11.37 -3.68 6.28
CA ALA A 162 -12.50 -4.41 6.83
C ALA A 162 -12.12 -5.46 7.88
N LEU A 163 -11.00 -6.14 7.71
CA LEU A 163 -10.47 -7.18 8.62
C LEU A 163 -9.48 -6.64 9.67
N ASP A 164 -9.38 -5.34 9.89
CA ASP A 164 -8.38 -4.70 10.76
C ASP A 164 -6.96 -5.21 10.50
N PRO A 165 -6.47 -5.12 9.25
CA PRO A 165 -5.19 -5.70 8.88
C PRO A 165 -4.02 -4.95 9.53
N ALA A 166 -2.95 -5.70 9.88
CA ALA A 166 -1.72 -5.11 10.37
C ALA A 166 -0.94 -4.33 9.30
N ILE A 167 -1.20 -4.63 8.01
CA ILE A 167 -0.50 -4.04 6.87
C ILE A 167 -1.54 -3.63 5.82
N VAL A 168 -1.38 -2.44 5.22
CA VAL A 168 -2.19 -1.99 4.08
C VAL A 168 -1.29 -1.61 2.92
N PHE A 169 -1.59 -2.15 1.75
CA PHE A 169 -0.95 -1.80 0.48
C PHE A 169 -1.85 -0.83 -0.30
N LEU A 170 -1.29 0.28 -0.76
CA LEU A 170 -1.98 1.30 -1.54
C LEU A 170 -1.30 1.44 -2.90
N ASP A 171 -2.02 1.11 -3.98
CA ASP A 171 -1.54 1.22 -5.35
C ASP A 171 -2.05 2.52 -5.98
N GLU A 172 -1.16 3.52 -6.14
CA GLU A 172 -1.43 4.84 -6.70
C GLU A 172 -2.71 5.48 -6.11
N PRO A 173 -2.77 5.65 -4.78
CA PRO A 173 -4.01 6.05 -4.09
C PRO A 173 -4.48 7.45 -4.50
N SER A 174 -3.60 8.38 -4.80
CA SER A 174 -3.90 9.76 -5.19
C SER A 174 -4.07 9.96 -6.70
N ALA A 175 -3.74 8.96 -7.54
CA ALA A 175 -3.81 9.10 -8.99
C ALA A 175 -5.19 9.53 -9.50
N GLY A 176 -5.24 10.62 -10.29
CA GLY A 176 -6.49 11.15 -10.86
C GLY A 176 -7.38 11.91 -9.87
N LEU A 177 -6.88 12.23 -8.68
CA LEU A 177 -7.53 13.14 -7.72
C LEU A 177 -7.00 14.56 -7.92
N ASP A 178 -7.84 15.55 -7.56
CA ASP A 178 -7.37 16.91 -7.40
C ASP A 178 -6.48 17.05 -6.16
N PRO A 179 -5.63 18.09 -6.06
CA PRO A 179 -4.68 18.25 -4.96
C PRO A 179 -5.32 18.29 -3.55
N ILE A 180 -6.51 18.85 -3.43
CA ILE A 180 -7.21 18.96 -2.14
C ILE A 180 -7.71 17.58 -1.70
N THR A 181 -8.30 16.82 -2.63
CA THR A 181 -8.78 15.46 -2.36
C THR A 181 -7.63 14.49 -2.09
N SER A 182 -6.49 14.64 -2.79
CA SER A 182 -5.26 13.89 -2.54
C SER A 182 -4.75 14.12 -1.12
N ARG A 183 -4.62 15.39 -0.71
CA ARG A 183 -4.18 15.76 0.65
C ARG A 183 -5.09 15.17 1.73
N ARG A 184 -6.41 15.22 1.55
CA ARG A 184 -7.37 14.61 2.49
C ARG A 184 -7.20 13.10 2.59
N LEU A 185 -6.82 12.44 1.49
CA LEU A 185 -6.53 11.01 1.52
C LEU A 185 -5.22 10.73 2.28
N ASP A 186 -4.19 11.57 2.11
CA ASP A 186 -2.93 11.46 2.86
C ASP A 186 -3.15 11.67 4.37
N GLU A 187 -3.96 12.65 4.76
CA GLU A 187 -4.36 12.90 6.15
C GLU A 187 -5.10 11.67 6.74
N LEU A 188 -5.98 11.05 5.96
CA LEU A 188 -6.67 9.82 6.37
C LEU A 188 -5.69 8.65 6.56
N VAL A 189 -4.69 8.50 5.68
CA VAL A 189 -3.63 7.49 5.81
C VAL A 189 -2.83 7.69 7.10
N LEU A 190 -2.47 8.94 7.43
CA LEU A 190 -1.81 9.28 8.70
C LEU A 190 -2.67 8.91 9.92
N GLN A 191 -3.97 9.26 9.89
CA GLN A 191 -4.91 8.93 10.97
C GLN A 191 -5.03 7.42 11.19
N ILE A 192 -5.11 6.62 10.11
CA ILE A 192 -5.16 5.16 10.19
C ILE A 192 -3.91 4.61 10.86
N ARG A 193 -2.71 5.09 10.45
CA ARG A 193 -1.46 4.70 11.10
C ARG A 193 -1.45 5.04 12.59
N GLU A 194 -1.83 6.26 12.94
CA GLU A 194 -1.79 6.75 14.33
C GLU A 194 -2.77 6.02 15.24
N MET A 195 -4.00 5.79 14.76
CA MET A 195 -5.05 5.15 15.56
C MET A 195 -4.87 3.64 15.72
N PHE A 196 -4.36 2.95 14.68
CA PHE A 196 -4.34 1.48 14.65
C PHE A 196 -2.93 0.89 14.64
N GLY A 197 -1.88 1.72 14.53
CA GLY A 197 -0.51 1.22 14.37
C GLY A 197 -0.29 0.48 13.05
N THR A 198 -1.16 0.67 12.06
CA THR A 198 -1.12 -0.02 10.77
C THR A 198 0.14 0.34 10.00
N THR A 199 0.84 -0.67 9.51
CA THR A 199 1.96 -0.49 8.55
C THR A 199 1.39 -0.22 7.18
N ILE A 200 1.88 0.80 6.48
CA ILE A 200 1.32 1.20 5.19
C ILE A 200 2.41 1.21 4.13
N VAL A 201 2.19 0.46 3.05
CA VAL A 201 3.07 0.42 1.88
C VAL A 201 2.37 1.09 0.72
N VAL A 202 2.95 2.16 0.20
CA VAL A 202 2.36 2.97 -0.88
C VAL A 202 3.21 2.85 -2.13
N VAL A 203 2.60 2.47 -3.23
CA VAL A 203 3.17 2.64 -4.57
C VAL A 203 2.68 3.97 -5.10
N SER A 204 3.57 4.92 -5.37
CA SER A 204 3.19 6.22 -5.92
C SER A 204 4.35 6.90 -6.63
N HIS A 205 4.01 7.85 -7.49
CA HIS A 205 4.93 8.82 -8.08
C HIS A 205 4.55 10.27 -7.70
N GLU A 206 3.57 10.45 -6.81
CA GLU A 206 3.06 11.75 -6.38
C GLU A 206 3.96 12.36 -5.31
N LEU A 207 4.74 13.38 -5.68
CA LEU A 207 5.75 13.96 -4.81
C LEU A 207 5.16 14.63 -3.56
N ALA A 208 3.97 15.24 -3.66
CA ALA A 208 3.30 15.84 -2.52
C ALA A 208 3.04 14.83 -1.41
N SER A 209 2.52 13.65 -1.75
CA SER A 209 2.29 12.55 -0.81
C SER A 209 3.63 11.98 -0.28
N ILE A 210 4.62 11.77 -1.18
CA ILE A 210 5.94 11.24 -0.80
C ILE A 210 6.59 12.14 0.27
N PHE A 211 6.64 13.45 0.05
CA PHE A 211 7.23 14.39 1.02
C PHE A 211 6.33 14.68 2.23
N GLY A 212 5.02 14.49 2.06
CA GLY A 212 4.01 14.76 3.09
C GLY A 212 3.93 13.69 4.16
N ILE A 213 3.94 12.41 3.77
CA ILE A 213 3.61 11.33 4.69
C ILE A 213 4.57 10.13 4.71
N ALA A 214 5.56 10.04 3.79
CA ALA A 214 6.49 8.92 3.78
C ALA A 214 7.54 9.03 4.89
N ASP A 215 7.70 7.96 5.67
CA ASP A 215 8.84 7.81 6.60
C ASP A 215 10.11 7.42 5.83
N ARG A 216 10.00 6.40 4.95
CA ARG A 216 11.08 5.94 4.06
C ARG A 216 10.54 5.58 2.68
N VAL A 217 11.45 5.61 1.72
CA VAL A 217 11.17 5.19 0.34
C VAL A 217 12.25 4.23 -0.16
N ILE A 218 11.86 3.38 -1.13
CA ILE A 218 12.80 2.80 -2.09
C ILE A 218 12.49 3.38 -3.46
N MET A 219 13.52 3.71 -4.22
CA MET A 219 13.38 4.13 -5.61
C MET A 219 13.84 3.03 -6.55
N LEU A 220 12.92 2.62 -7.42
CA LEU A 220 13.17 1.63 -8.46
C LEU A 220 13.57 2.33 -9.76
N ASP A 221 14.49 1.70 -10.49
CA ASP A 221 14.92 2.15 -11.82
C ASP A 221 14.80 1.01 -12.85
N GLN A 222 14.33 1.36 -14.04
CA GLN A 222 14.11 0.39 -15.12
C GLN A 222 15.42 -0.11 -15.70
N GLY A 223 16.44 0.76 -15.83
CA GLY A 223 17.73 0.40 -16.40
C GLY A 223 18.51 -0.57 -15.51
N GLU A 224 18.50 -0.31 -14.20
CA GLU A 224 19.14 -1.19 -13.20
C GLU A 224 18.29 -2.42 -12.88
N GLN A 225 17.00 -2.44 -13.26
CA GLN A 225 16.05 -3.47 -12.86
C GLN A 225 16.03 -3.69 -11.33
N GLY A 226 16.27 -2.64 -10.56
CA GLY A 226 16.57 -2.75 -9.13
C GLY A 226 16.28 -1.48 -8.34
N ILE A 227 16.69 -1.51 -7.06
CA ILE A 227 16.63 -0.37 -6.15
C ILE A 227 17.89 0.48 -6.36
N ILE A 228 17.72 1.77 -6.66
CA ILE A 228 18.81 2.73 -6.82
C ILE A 228 18.99 3.67 -5.62
N ALA A 229 17.97 3.78 -4.77
CA ALA A 229 18.04 4.54 -3.53
C ALA A 229 17.08 4.00 -2.48
N GLN A 230 17.44 4.18 -1.20
CA GLN A 230 16.61 3.85 -0.04
C GLN A 230 16.91 4.82 1.09
N GLY A 231 15.87 5.39 1.72
CA GLY A 231 16.02 6.31 2.85
C GLY A 231 14.84 7.25 3.01
N ALA A 232 14.96 8.23 3.91
CA ALA A 232 13.96 9.29 4.05
C ALA A 232 13.96 10.19 2.80
N PRO A 233 12.77 10.54 2.23
CA PRO A 233 12.72 11.27 0.96
C PRO A 233 13.48 12.62 1.00
N ARG A 234 13.33 13.37 2.12
CA ARG A 234 14.00 14.67 2.29
C ARG A 234 15.52 14.57 2.39
N GLU A 235 16.04 13.47 2.93
CA GLU A 235 17.48 13.20 3.00
C GLU A 235 18.00 12.80 1.62
N LEU A 236 17.31 11.89 0.93
CA LEU A 236 17.68 11.45 -0.41
C LEU A 236 17.71 12.61 -1.41
N ALA A 237 16.73 13.53 -1.35
CA ALA A 237 16.71 14.73 -2.20
C ALA A 237 17.95 15.62 -2.03
N LYS A 238 18.57 15.65 -0.83
CA LYS A 238 19.72 16.49 -0.51
C LYS A 238 21.08 15.78 -0.67
N THR A 239 21.12 14.47 -0.40
CA THR A 239 22.39 13.75 -0.21
C THR A 239 22.67 12.73 -1.30
N SER A 240 21.68 12.35 -2.12
CA SER A 240 21.89 11.37 -3.18
C SER A 240 22.89 11.88 -4.21
N ARG A 241 23.83 10.99 -4.60
CA ARG A 241 24.78 11.24 -5.68
C ARG A 241 24.27 10.75 -7.04
N ASP A 242 23.20 9.98 -7.05
CA ASP A 242 22.57 9.52 -8.29
C ASP A 242 21.67 10.62 -8.85
N ALA A 243 22.01 11.08 -10.04
CA ALA A 243 21.30 12.18 -10.72
C ALA A 243 19.81 11.83 -10.95
N ARG A 244 19.46 10.56 -11.17
CA ARG A 244 18.09 10.10 -11.37
C ARG A 244 17.24 10.30 -10.11
N VAL A 245 17.84 10.04 -8.94
CA VAL A 245 17.19 10.21 -7.64
C VAL A 245 16.95 11.69 -7.34
N THR A 246 17.97 12.52 -7.54
CA THR A 246 17.86 13.97 -7.31
C THR A 246 16.89 14.61 -8.28
N GLU A 247 16.94 14.26 -9.58
CA GLU A 247 16.01 14.79 -10.58
C GLU A 247 14.56 14.39 -10.27
N PHE A 248 14.32 13.14 -9.84
CA PHE A 248 12.98 12.69 -9.48
C PHE A 248 12.44 13.44 -8.27
N LEU A 249 13.24 13.56 -7.19
CA LEU A 249 12.80 14.14 -5.93
C LEU A 249 12.80 15.68 -5.95
N GLN A 250 13.72 16.35 -6.67
CA GLN A 250 13.78 17.81 -6.74
C GLN A 250 12.61 18.43 -7.54
N ARG A 251 11.95 17.69 -8.41
CA ARG A 251 10.67 18.15 -9.02
C ARG A 251 9.61 18.46 -7.96
N GLY A 252 9.76 17.90 -6.74
CA GLY A 252 8.86 18.16 -5.61
C GLY A 252 9.25 19.32 -4.72
N ASP A 253 10.53 19.75 -4.72
CA ASP A 253 10.98 20.92 -3.92
C ASP A 253 10.46 22.27 -4.47
N LEU A 254 9.84 22.26 -5.65
CA LEU A 254 9.17 23.41 -6.25
C LEU A 254 7.71 23.58 -5.78
N LEU A 255 7.22 22.69 -4.89
CA LEU A 255 5.89 22.81 -4.30
C LEU A 255 5.97 23.78 -3.09
N PRO A 256 5.08 24.79 -2.99
CA PRO A 256 5.05 25.69 -1.84
C PRO A 256 4.79 24.90 -0.55
N GLN A 257 5.49 25.33 0.52
CA GLN A 257 5.36 24.80 1.88
C GLN A 257 3.99 25.12 2.48
#